data_407c5e6fca9e88a08f2747290ac018e6
#
_entry.id   407c5e6fca9e88a08f2747290ac018e6
#
_cell.length_a   1.000
_cell.length_b   1.000
_cell.length_c   1.000
_cell.angle_alpha   90.00
_cell.angle_beta   90.00
_cell.angle_gamma   90.00
#
_symmetry.space_group_name_H-M   'P 1'
#
loop_
_entity.id
_entity.type
_entity.pdbx_description
1 polymer ?
#
loop_
_entity_poly.entity_id
_entity_poly.type
_entity_poly.pdbx_seq_one_letter_code
_entity_poly.pdbx_strand_id
1 'polypeptide(L)'
;MIEADRLIASGSTTAEEVADRAIRPKLLTEYIGQPQVRSQMEIFIQAAKLRGDALDHLLIFGPPGLGKTTLANIVANEMGVNLRTTSGPVLEKAGDLAAMLTNLEPHDVLFIDEIHRLSPVVEEVLYPAMEDYQLDIMIGEGPAARSIKIDLPPFTLIGATTRAGSLTSPLRDRFGIVQRLEFYQIPDLQHIVSRSARHMGLEMSDEGALEVARRSRGTPRIANRLLRRVRDFAEVRHDGTISADIAAQALDMLNVDAEGFDYMDRKLLLAVIDKFFGGPVGLDNLAAAIGEERETIEDVLEPYLIQQGFLQRTPRGRMATVRAWNHFGITPPEMP
;
A
#
# COMPACT_ATOMS: atom_id res chain seq x y z
N MET A 1 13.44 21.19 -7.46
CA MET A 1 14.15 20.27 -8.36
C MET A 1 14.38 18.88 -7.72
N ILE A 2 13.62 18.51 -6.67
CA ILE A 2 13.77 17.23 -5.92
C ILE A 2 12.62 16.24 -6.21
N GLU A 3 11.50 16.68 -6.79
CA GLU A 3 10.32 15.82 -7.01
C GLU A 3 10.31 15.03 -8.32
N ALA A 4 11.11 15.40 -9.31
CA ALA A 4 11.13 14.73 -10.61
C ALA A 4 11.86 13.35 -10.61
N ASP A 5 12.72 13.10 -9.60
CA ASP A 5 13.54 11.90 -9.54
C ASP A 5 12.91 10.74 -8.73
N ARG A 6 11.71 10.94 -8.16
CA ARG A 6 11.03 9.92 -7.35
C ARG A 6 9.87 9.28 -8.10
N LEU A 7 10.16 8.36 -8.99
CA LEU A 7 9.12 7.51 -9.61
C LEU A 7 8.39 6.62 -8.60
N ILE A 8 9.00 6.39 -7.45
CA ILE A 8 8.50 5.55 -6.35
C ILE A 8 7.98 6.37 -5.16
N ALA A 9 7.99 7.71 -5.24
CA ALA A 9 7.49 8.56 -4.16
C ALA A 9 6.06 8.17 -3.76
N SER A 10 5.79 8.15 -2.47
CA SER A 10 4.49 7.80 -1.88
C SER A 10 3.37 8.80 -2.22
N GLY A 11 3.70 10.01 -2.66
CA GLY A 11 2.75 11.05 -3.07
C GLY A 11 2.33 10.90 -4.53
N SER A 12 1.02 10.79 -4.77
CA SER A 12 0.41 10.94 -6.10
C SER A 12 -0.12 12.36 -6.27
N THR A 13 -0.14 12.88 -7.50
CA THR A 13 -0.86 14.11 -7.78
C THR A 13 -2.38 13.85 -7.76
N THR A 14 -3.18 14.87 -7.47
CA THR A 14 -4.66 14.75 -7.44
C THR A 14 -5.21 14.18 -8.76
N ALA A 15 -4.61 14.54 -9.90
CA ALA A 15 -4.99 14.03 -11.21
C ALA A 15 -4.66 12.53 -11.39
N GLU A 16 -3.51 12.09 -10.88
CA GLU A 16 -3.12 10.67 -10.90
C GLU A 16 -4.05 9.83 -10.02
N GLU A 17 -4.47 10.35 -8.87
CA GLU A 17 -5.43 9.66 -7.99
C GLU A 17 -6.79 9.49 -8.62
N VAL A 18 -7.30 10.50 -9.32
CA VAL A 18 -8.57 10.41 -10.04
C VAL A 18 -8.48 9.37 -11.15
N ALA A 19 -7.39 9.38 -11.94
CA ALA A 19 -7.16 8.38 -12.99
C ALA A 19 -7.03 6.97 -12.41
N ASP A 20 -6.30 6.80 -11.30
CA ASP A 20 -6.17 5.50 -10.63
C ASP A 20 -7.52 4.98 -10.09
N ARG A 21 -8.38 5.86 -9.57
CA ARG A 21 -9.71 5.47 -9.09
C ARG A 21 -10.57 4.90 -10.22
N ALA A 22 -10.47 5.45 -11.41
CA ALA A 22 -11.26 5.02 -12.58
C ALA A 22 -10.92 3.59 -13.04
N ILE A 23 -9.67 3.16 -12.89
CA ILE A 23 -9.19 1.84 -13.33
C ILE A 23 -9.18 0.77 -12.22
N ARG A 24 -9.52 1.16 -10.96
CA ARG A 24 -9.56 0.20 -9.84
C ARG A 24 -10.66 -0.84 -10.04
N PRO A 25 -10.41 -2.12 -9.70
CA PRO A 25 -11.45 -3.13 -9.65
C PRO A 25 -12.53 -2.74 -8.62
N LYS A 26 -13.79 -3.01 -8.96
CA LYS A 26 -14.95 -2.73 -8.11
C LYS A 26 -15.49 -3.98 -7.44
N LEU A 27 -15.24 -5.16 -8.00
CA LEU A 27 -15.73 -6.45 -7.53
C LEU A 27 -14.57 -7.42 -7.29
N LEU A 28 -14.78 -8.43 -6.44
CA LEU A 28 -13.80 -9.49 -6.20
C LEU A 28 -13.45 -10.28 -7.46
N THR A 29 -14.38 -10.43 -8.39
CA THR A 29 -14.15 -11.10 -9.68
C THR A 29 -13.15 -10.35 -10.56
N GLU A 30 -13.02 -9.04 -10.38
CA GLU A 30 -12.07 -8.19 -11.09
C GLU A 30 -10.73 -8.05 -10.36
N TYR A 31 -10.65 -8.52 -9.11
CA TYR A 31 -9.47 -8.40 -8.26
C TYR A 31 -8.45 -9.45 -8.63
N ILE A 32 -7.43 -9.05 -9.38
CA ILE A 32 -6.35 -9.90 -9.87
C ILE A 32 -5.30 -10.07 -8.79
N GLY A 33 -4.69 -11.26 -8.71
CA GLY A 33 -3.67 -11.59 -7.72
C GLY A 33 -4.24 -11.86 -6.32
N GLN A 34 -3.39 -11.97 -5.33
CA GLN A 34 -3.75 -12.21 -3.92
C GLN A 34 -4.74 -13.40 -3.76
N PRO A 35 -4.48 -14.59 -4.33
CA PRO A 35 -5.50 -15.64 -4.46
C PRO A 35 -6.07 -16.10 -3.12
N GLN A 36 -5.24 -16.16 -2.08
CA GLN A 36 -5.67 -16.57 -0.74
C GLN A 36 -6.60 -15.52 -0.12
N VAL A 37 -6.23 -14.24 -0.20
CA VAL A 37 -7.05 -13.12 0.30
C VAL A 37 -8.39 -13.11 -0.41
N ARG A 38 -8.39 -13.22 -1.74
CA ARG A 38 -9.61 -13.25 -2.55
C ARG A 38 -10.55 -14.38 -2.15
N SER A 39 -10.03 -15.61 -2.05
CA SER A 39 -10.82 -16.79 -1.68
C SER A 39 -11.43 -16.67 -0.29
N GLN A 40 -10.67 -16.18 0.69
CA GLN A 40 -11.17 -15.97 2.05
C GLN A 40 -12.23 -14.86 2.10
N MET A 41 -11.97 -13.73 1.46
CA MET A 41 -12.91 -12.60 1.44
C MET A 41 -14.23 -12.96 0.75
N GLU A 42 -14.19 -13.76 -0.30
CA GLU A 42 -15.40 -14.27 -0.96
C GLU A 42 -16.30 -15.02 0.02
N ILE A 43 -15.72 -15.93 0.81
CA ILE A 43 -16.44 -16.70 1.81
C ILE A 43 -17.02 -15.79 2.90
N PHE A 44 -16.22 -14.89 3.46
CA PHE A 44 -16.63 -14.02 4.55
C PHE A 44 -17.76 -13.05 4.13
N ILE A 45 -17.63 -12.44 2.95
CA ILE A 45 -18.63 -11.54 2.39
C ILE A 45 -19.94 -12.29 2.11
N GLN A 46 -19.88 -13.47 1.49
CA GLN A 46 -21.06 -14.28 1.22
C GLN A 46 -21.75 -14.71 2.52
N ALA A 47 -20.99 -15.11 3.54
CA ALA A 47 -21.55 -15.50 4.82
C ALA A 47 -22.24 -14.33 5.54
N ALA A 48 -21.64 -13.13 5.55
CA ALA A 48 -22.24 -11.94 6.11
C ALA A 48 -23.55 -11.57 5.38
N LYS A 49 -23.55 -11.60 4.05
CA LYS A 49 -24.76 -11.36 3.22
C LYS A 49 -25.88 -12.36 3.51
N LEU A 50 -25.57 -13.65 3.65
CA LEU A 50 -26.56 -14.69 3.94
C LEU A 50 -27.22 -14.51 5.32
N ARG A 51 -26.48 -14.01 6.30
CA ARG A 51 -27.00 -13.71 7.64
C ARG A 51 -27.72 -12.37 7.71
N GLY A 52 -27.44 -11.45 6.76
CA GLY A 52 -27.92 -10.07 6.82
C GLY A 52 -27.18 -9.21 7.85
N ASP A 53 -25.94 -9.57 8.17
CA ASP A 53 -25.10 -8.92 9.16
C ASP A 53 -24.06 -7.99 8.51
N ALA A 54 -23.50 -7.06 9.29
CA ALA A 54 -22.26 -6.40 8.92
C ALA A 54 -21.12 -7.43 8.81
N LEU A 55 -20.14 -7.17 7.95
CA LEU A 55 -18.93 -7.98 7.90
C LEU A 55 -18.12 -7.75 9.20
N ASP A 56 -17.46 -8.79 9.71
CA ASP A 56 -16.53 -8.64 10.82
C ASP A 56 -15.44 -7.59 10.51
N HIS A 57 -14.96 -6.91 11.55
CA HIS A 57 -13.89 -5.91 11.38
C HIS A 57 -12.67 -6.51 10.74
N LEU A 58 -12.11 -5.81 9.73
CA LEU A 58 -11.06 -6.29 8.86
C LEU A 58 -9.79 -5.45 8.99
N LEU A 59 -8.67 -6.07 9.30
CA LEU A 59 -7.33 -5.48 9.23
C LEU A 59 -6.64 -5.90 7.95
N ILE A 60 -6.21 -4.92 7.14
CA ILE A 60 -5.45 -5.15 5.91
C ILE A 60 -4.05 -4.56 6.10
N PHE A 61 -3.01 -5.38 5.98
CA PHE A 61 -1.65 -4.89 6.13
C PHE A 61 -0.72 -5.38 5.01
N GLY A 62 0.36 -4.67 4.80
CA GLY A 62 1.38 -4.96 3.80
C GLY A 62 2.01 -3.70 3.23
N PRO A 63 3.07 -3.83 2.42
CA PRO A 63 3.77 -2.73 1.78
C PRO A 63 2.84 -1.72 1.08
N PRO A 64 3.27 -0.48 0.86
CA PRO A 64 2.46 0.51 0.16
C PRO A 64 2.23 0.11 -1.31
N GLY A 65 1.12 0.55 -1.89
CA GLY A 65 0.82 0.35 -3.31
C GLY A 65 0.24 -1.01 -3.70
N LEU A 66 -0.01 -1.92 -2.74
CA LEU A 66 -0.54 -3.27 -2.99
C LEU A 66 -2.08 -3.34 -3.11
N GLY A 67 -2.80 -2.22 -2.90
CA GLY A 67 -4.25 -2.19 -3.09
C GLY A 67 -5.09 -2.34 -1.83
N LYS A 68 -4.58 -1.98 -0.63
CA LYS A 68 -5.35 -1.99 0.62
C LYS A 68 -6.66 -1.21 0.52
N THR A 69 -6.59 0.02 0.04
CA THR A 69 -7.78 0.87 -0.20
C THR A 69 -8.69 0.30 -1.28
N THR A 70 -8.13 -0.37 -2.30
CA THR A 70 -8.90 -1.04 -3.34
C THR A 70 -9.72 -2.19 -2.76
N LEU A 71 -9.13 -3.02 -1.90
CA LEU A 71 -9.84 -4.11 -1.25
C LEU A 71 -10.97 -3.59 -0.34
N ALA A 72 -10.77 -2.49 0.38
CA ALA A 72 -11.82 -1.86 1.18
C ALA A 72 -13.01 -1.39 0.32
N ASN A 73 -12.73 -0.79 -0.85
CA ASN A 73 -13.78 -0.40 -1.81
C ASN A 73 -14.54 -1.63 -2.34
N ILE A 74 -13.82 -2.71 -2.68
CA ILE A 74 -14.44 -3.96 -3.14
C ILE A 74 -15.36 -4.52 -2.07
N VAL A 75 -14.93 -4.57 -0.81
CA VAL A 75 -15.77 -5.06 0.30
C VAL A 75 -17.06 -4.26 0.42
N ALA A 76 -16.99 -2.93 0.40
CA ALA A 76 -18.19 -2.10 0.47
C ALA A 76 -19.13 -2.32 -0.72
N ASN A 77 -18.56 -2.39 -1.95
CA ASN A 77 -19.34 -2.65 -3.16
C ASN A 77 -20.00 -4.04 -3.14
N GLU A 78 -19.26 -5.07 -2.74
CA GLU A 78 -19.78 -6.44 -2.63
C GLU A 78 -20.86 -6.54 -1.57
N MET A 79 -20.71 -5.86 -0.42
CA MET A 79 -21.74 -5.78 0.62
C MET A 79 -22.93 -4.91 0.23
N GLY A 80 -22.79 -4.05 -0.79
CA GLY A 80 -23.85 -3.13 -1.23
C GLY A 80 -24.10 -1.97 -0.26
N VAL A 81 -23.06 -1.50 0.43
CA VAL A 81 -23.12 -0.46 1.48
C VAL A 81 -22.21 0.71 1.17
N ASN A 82 -22.37 1.81 1.92
CA ASN A 82 -21.51 2.98 1.75
C ASN A 82 -20.12 2.76 2.34
N LEU A 83 -19.12 3.39 1.72
CA LEU A 83 -17.76 3.47 2.23
C LEU A 83 -17.47 4.89 2.73
N ARG A 84 -17.17 5.03 4.02
CA ARG A 84 -16.63 6.25 4.60
C ARG A 84 -15.12 6.07 4.76
N THR A 85 -14.35 7.04 4.28
CA THR A 85 -12.88 6.94 4.24
C THR A 85 -12.24 8.04 5.05
N THR A 86 -11.28 7.67 5.90
CA THR A 86 -10.42 8.60 6.64
C THR A 86 -9.02 7.99 6.78
N SER A 87 -8.15 8.67 7.51
CA SER A 87 -6.82 8.15 7.85
C SER A 87 -6.45 8.46 9.30
N GLY A 88 -5.56 7.67 9.88
CA GLY A 88 -5.09 7.87 11.25
C GLY A 88 -4.63 9.30 11.54
N PRO A 89 -3.77 9.92 10.69
CA PRO A 89 -3.31 11.29 10.89
C PRO A 89 -4.40 12.37 10.88
N VAL A 90 -5.53 12.12 10.23
CA VAL A 90 -6.66 13.06 10.14
C VAL A 90 -7.52 13.02 11.41
N LEU A 91 -7.54 11.88 12.09
CA LEU A 91 -8.29 11.68 13.33
C LEU A 91 -7.46 12.14 14.53
N GLU A 92 -7.40 13.44 14.75
CA GLU A 92 -6.60 14.02 15.83
C GLU A 92 -7.27 13.90 17.21
N LYS A 93 -8.60 13.96 17.25
CA LYS A 93 -9.40 14.00 18.48
C LYS A 93 -10.48 12.92 18.48
N ALA A 94 -10.87 12.50 19.69
CA ALA A 94 -12.00 11.59 19.89
C ALA A 94 -13.30 12.06 19.22
N GLY A 95 -13.55 13.38 19.21
CA GLY A 95 -14.71 13.98 18.56
C GLY A 95 -14.74 13.82 17.04
N ASP A 96 -13.58 13.76 16.38
CA ASP A 96 -13.50 13.57 14.92
C ASP A 96 -13.99 12.16 14.55
N LEU A 97 -13.54 11.17 15.30
CA LEU A 97 -13.97 9.79 15.12
C LEU A 97 -15.46 9.62 15.49
N ALA A 98 -15.90 10.19 16.61
CA ALA A 98 -17.28 10.13 17.04
C ALA A 98 -18.23 10.73 15.99
N ALA A 99 -17.89 11.86 15.39
CA ALA A 99 -18.65 12.48 14.32
C ALA A 99 -18.76 11.57 13.08
N MET A 100 -17.72 10.83 12.75
CA MET A 100 -17.78 9.87 11.63
C MET A 100 -18.65 8.67 11.96
N LEU A 101 -18.52 8.08 13.16
CA LEU A 101 -19.24 6.89 13.58
C LEU A 101 -20.75 7.14 13.72
N THR A 102 -21.15 8.31 14.25
CA THR A 102 -22.57 8.68 14.40
C THR A 102 -23.28 8.96 13.06
N ASN A 103 -22.52 9.18 11.99
CA ASN A 103 -23.06 9.38 10.63
C ASN A 103 -23.06 8.10 9.76
N LEU A 104 -22.74 6.94 10.33
CA LEU A 104 -22.82 5.67 9.62
C LEU A 104 -24.27 5.18 9.56
N GLU A 105 -24.63 4.58 8.44
CA GLU A 105 -25.86 3.81 8.28
C GLU A 105 -25.60 2.34 8.64
N PRO A 106 -26.66 1.54 8.89
CA PRO A 106 -26.48 0.11 9.19
C PRO A 106 -25.65 -0.61 8.12
N HIS A 107 -24.65 -1.34 8.58
CA HIS A 107 -23.70 -2.15 7.78
C HIS A 107 -22.69 -1.35 6.95
N ASP A 108 -22.69 -0.01 7.03
CA ASP A 108 -21.70 0.82 6.36
C ASP A 108 -20.26 0.40 6.71
N VAL A 109 -19.34 0.67 5.80
CA VAL A 109 -17.91 0.44 6.00
C VAL A 109 -17.20 1.75 6.35
N LEU A 110 -16.52 1.76 7.49
CA LEU A 110 -15.56 2.82 7.85
C LEU A 110 -14.15 2.32 7.53
N PHE A 111 -13.46 2.98 6.60
CA PHE A 111 -12.08 2.69 6.25
C PHE A 111 -11.14 3.72 6.87
N ILE A 112 -10.16 3.24 7.67
CA ILE A 112 -9.12 4.08 8.26
C ILE A 112 -7.77 3.64 7.68
N ASP A 113 -7.19 4.47 6.82
CA ASP A 113 -5.82 4.24 6.32
C ASP A 113 -4.79 4.69 7.36
N GLU A 114 -3.61 4.08 7.35
CA GLU A 114 -2.53 4.33 8.33
C GLU A 114 -3.04 4.24 9.78
N ILE A 115 -3.88 3.23 10.08
CA ILE A 115 -4.54 3.08 11.39
C ILE A 115 -3.55 3.01 12.57
N HIS A 116 -2.31 2.60 12.33
CA HIS A 116 -1.23 2.57 13.34
C HIS A 116 -0.80 3.98 13.81
N ARG A 117 -1.28 5.04 13.14
CA ARG A 117 -1.00 6.44 13.50
C ARG A 117 -2.12 7.09 14.31
N LEU A 118 -3.12 6.31 14.74
CA LEU A 118 -4.13 6.80 15.67
C LEU A 118 -3.49 7.17 17.01
N SER A 119 -3.97 8.28 17.61
CA SER A 119 -3.59 8.61 18.96
C SER A 119 -4.26 7.67 19.97
N PRO A 120 -3.65 7.42 21.14
CA PRO A 120 -4.26 6.56 22.18
C PRO A 120 -5.67 7.00 22.58
N VAL A 121 -5.95 8.31 22.60
CA VAL A 121 -7.28 8.85 22.94
C VAL A 121 -8.34 8.47 21.89
N VAL A 122 -7.96 8.42 20.62
CA VAL A 122 -8.85 8.01 19.53
C VAL A 122 -9.05 6.49 19.56
N GLU A 123 -7.99 5.72 19.83
CA GLU A 123 -8.09 4.26 19.98
C GLU A 123 -9.06 3.88 21.11
N GLU A 124 -9.02 4.55 22.26
CA GLU A 124 -9.92 4.28 23.40
C GLU A 124 -11.38 4.46 23.05
N VAL A 125 -11.72 5.42 22.18
CA VAL A 125 -13.11 5.60 21.69
C VAL A 125 -13.49 4.52 20.68
N LEU A 126 -12.51 4.01 19.93
CA LEU A 126 -12.75 2.99 18.92
C LEU A 126 -13.06 1.61 19.52
N TYR A 127 -12.51 1.28 20.67
CA TYR A 127 -12.70 -0.04 21.29
C TYR A 127 -14.17 -0.39 21.56
N PRO A 128 -14.96 0.41 22.33
CA PRO A 128 -16.37 0.10 22.56
C PRO A 128 -17.20 0.19 21.29
N ALA A 129 -16.81 1.05 20.33
CA ALA A 129 -17.47 1.13 19.03
C ALA A 129 -17.32 -0.16 18.22
N MET A 130 -16.16 -0.83 18.30
CA MET A 130 -15.92 -2.12 17.62
C MET A 130 -16.57 -3.30 18.34
N GLU A 131 -16.55 -3.33 19.67
CA GLU A 131 -17.03 -4.48 20.44
C GLU A 131 -18.55 -4.47 20.61
N ASP A 132 -19.09 -3.32 21.03
CA ASP A 132 -20.48 -3.21 21.50
C ASP A 132 -21.34 -2.30 20.60
N TYR A 133 -20.78 -1.73 19.54
CA TYR A 133 -21.42 -0.69 18.71
C TYR A 133 -21.92 0.48 19.56
N GLN A 134 -21.10 0.92 20.51
CA GLN A 134 -21.39 2.03 21.41
C GLN A 134 -20.26 3.04 21.44
N LEU A 135 -20.64 4.31 21.60
CA LEU A 135 -19.70 5.40 21.86
C LEU A 135 -19.87 5.88 23.30
N ASP A 136 -18.76 6.02 24.02
CA ASP A 136 -18.73 6.69 25.30
C ASP A 136 -18.20 8.13 25.10
N ILE A 137 -19.07 9.12 25.24
CA ILE A 137 -18.71 10.52 25.09
C ILE A 137 -18.78 11.22 26.43
N MET A 138 -17.68 11.87 26.83
CA MET A 138 -17.64 12.74 28.01
C MET A 138 -18.20 14.12 27.65
N ILE A 139 -19.27 14.54 28.34
CA ILE A 139 -19.86 15.88 28.20
C ILE A 139 -19.61 16.66 29.47
N GLY A 140 -19.11 17.90 29.32
CA GLY A 140 -18.73 18.80 30.43
C GLY A 140 -17.29 18.68 30.83
N GLU A 141 -16.86 19.52 31.74
CA GLU A 141 -15.49 19.58 32.25
C GLU A 141 -15.45 19.41 33.77
N GLY A 142 -14.35 18.91 34.31
CA GLY A 142 -14.10 18.74 35.72
C GLY A 142 -15.05 17.75 36.42
N PRO A 143 -15.34 17.94 37.72
CA PRO A 143 -16.14 16.98 38.51
C PRO A 143 -17.59 16.83 38.08
N ALA A 144 -18.09 17.74 37.23
CA ALA A 144 -19.45 17.70 36.67
C ALA A 144 -19.52 16.98 35.30
N ALA A 145 -18.41 16.49 34.78
CA ALA A 145 -18.39 15.74 33.54
C ALA A 145 -19.21 14.46 33.65
N ARG A 146 -20.03 14.17 32.64
CA ARG A 146 -20.89 12.97 32.57
C ARG A 146 -20.54 12.19 31.31
N SER A 147 -20.45 10.87 31.44
CA SER A 147 -20.38 9.98 30.29
C SER A 147 -21.79 9.75 29.74
N ILE A 148 -21.94 9.91 28.43
CA ILE A 148 -23.16 9.53 27.70
C ILE A 148 -22.78 8.41 26.73
N LYS A 149 -23.53 7.30 26.78
CA LYS A 149 -23.44 6.23 25.81
C LYS A 149 -24.40 6.49 24.67
N ILE A 150 -23.87 6.39 23.46
CA ILE A 150 -24.62 6.51 22.20
C ILE A 150 -24.51 5.17 21.48
N ASP A 151 -25.66 4.55 21.19
CA ASP A 151 -25.72 3.34 20.38
C ASP A 151 -25.43 3.67 18.91
N LEU A 152 -24.60 2.86 18.29
CA LEU A 152 -24.25 2.94 16.87
C LEU A 152 -24.95 1.83 16.10
N PRO A 153 -25.31 2.04 14.83
CA PRO A 153 -25.71 0.93 13.97
C PRO A 153 -24.53 -0.04 13.80
N PRO A 154 -24.77 -1.35 13.64
CA PRO A 154 -23.73 -2.29 13.27
C PRO A 154 -23.00 -1.82 12.01
N PHE A 155 -21.68 -1.80 12.04
CA PHE A 155 -20.83 -1.34 10.94
C PHE A 155 -19.58 -2.22 10.83
N THR A 156 -18.89 -2.14 9.71
CA THR A 156 -17.61 -2.78 9.50
C THR A 156 -16.47 -1.75 9.56
N LEU A 157 -15.54 -1.93 10.49
CA LEU A 157 -14.28 -1.20 10.45
C LEU A 157 -13.29 -1.94 9.56
N ILE A 158 -12.69 -1.25 8.59
CA ILE A 158 -11.54 -1.73 7.84
C ILE A 158 -10.34 -0.85 8.17
N GLY A 159 -9.38 -1.40 8.92
CA GLY A 159 -8.11 -0.76 9.20
C GLY A 159 -7.06 -1.14 8.16
N ALA A 160 -6.32 -0.18 7.65
CA ALA A 160 -5.17 -0.43 6.77
C ALA A 160 -3.88 0.09 7.38
N THR A 161 -2.78 -0.67 7.22
CA THR A 161 -1.47 -0.27 7.73
C THR A 161 -0.33 -0.85 6.90
N THR A 162 0.78 -0.13 6.83
CA THR A 162 2.07 -0.67 6.35
C THR A 162 2.82 -1.38 7.48
N ARG A 163 2.51 -1.08 8.75
CA ARG A 163 3.25 -1.48 9.95
C ARG A 163 2.34 -2.19 10.94
N ALA A 164 1.95 -3.44 10.65
CA ALA A 164 1.09 -4.22 11.55
C ALA A 164 1.68 -4.40 12.97
N GLY A 165 3.01 -4.46 13.08
CA GLY A 165 3.70 -4.54 14.37
C GLY A 165 3.65 -3.28 15.22
N SER A 166 3.24 -2.13 14.65
CA SER A 166 3.08 -0.85 15.36
C SER A 166 1.68 -0.65 15.95
N LEU A 167 0.75 -1.55 15.63
CA LEU A 167 -0.58 -1.55 16.25
C LEU A 167 -0.49 -2.02 17.70
N THR A 168 -1.26 -1.38 18.58
CA THR A 168 -1.44 -1.87 19.94
C THR A 168 -2.12 -3.24 19.93
N SER A 169 -1.75 -4.12 20.86
CA SER A 169 -2.38 -5.43 20.96
C SER A 169 -3.90 -5.33 21.15
N PRO A 170 -4.42 -4.43 22.01
CA PRO A 170 -5.87 -4.27 22.19
C PRO A 170 -6.60 -3.93 20.89
N LEU A 171 -6.04 -3.04 20.06
CA LEU A 171 -6.67 -2.70 18.77
C LEU A 171 -6.61 -3.87 17.79
N ARG A 172 -5.46 -4.52 17.69
CA ARG A 172 -5.28 -5.63 16.74
C ARG A 172 -6.19 -6.82 17.05
N ASP A 173 -6.37 -7.15 18.33
CA ASP A 173 -7.14 -8.33 18.76
C ASP A 173 -8.66 -8.16 18.52
N ARG A 174 -9.13 -6.95 18.21
CA ARG A 174 -10.53 -6.64 17.86
C ARG A 174 -10.86 -6.86 16.39
N PHE A 175 -9.88 -7.11 15.55
CA PHE A 175 -10.12 -7.46 14.16
C PHE A 175 -10.38 -8.96 14.02
N GLY A 176 -11.62 -9.32 13.67
CA GLY A 176 -12.01 -10.71 13.42
C GLY A 176 -11.40 -11.29 12.14
N ILE A 177 -11.10 -10.43 11.16
CA ILE A 177 -10.49 -10.80 9.88
C ILE A 177 -9.16 -10.06 9.72
N VAL A 178 -8.09 -10.79 9.42
CA VAL A 178 -6.76 -10.22 9.19
C VAL A 178 -6.24 -10.67 7.84
N GLN A 179 -5.94 -9.72 6.95
CA GLN A 179 -5.46 -9.98 5.60
C GLN A 179 -4.10 -9.32 5.37
N ARG A 180 -3.12 -10.14 4.97
CA ARG A 180 -1.81 -9.68 4.55
C ARG A 180 -1.76 -9.61 3.04
N LEU A 181 -1.46 -8.43 2.48
CA LEU A 181 -1.18 -8.29 1.06
C LEU A 181 0.32 -8.48 0.81
N GLU A 182 0.61 -9.25 -0.23
CA GLU A 182 1.97 -9.55 -0.65
C GLU A 182 2.27 -8.88 -1.99
N PHE A 183 3.56 -8.79 -2.35
CA PHE A 183 3.95 -8.31 -3.66
C PHE A 183 3.38 -9.23 -4.74
N TYR A 184 2.89 -8.63 -5.81
CA TYR A 184 2.27 -9.35 -6.92
C TYR A 184 3.32 -10.08 -7.75
N GLN A 185 2.94 -11.21 -8.28
CA GLN A 185 3.75 -11.93 -9.25
C GLN A 185 3.67 -11.23 -10.63
N ILE A 186 4.71 -11.40 -11.44
CA ILE A 186 4.80 -10.76 -12.75
C ILE A 186 3.58 -11.07 -13.64
N PRO A 187 3.06 -12.30 -13.74
CA PRO A 187 1.87 -12.58 -14.53
C PRO A 187 0.61 -11.80 -14.07
N ASP A 188 0.42 -11.66 -12.76
CA ASP A 188 -0.70 -10.89 -12.22
C ASP A 188 -0.57 -9.40 -12.56
N LEU A 189 0.64 -8.84 -12.44
CA LEU A 189 0.92 -7.46 -12.82
C LEU A 189 0.76 -7.23 -14.32
N GLN A 190 1.17 -8.19 -15.17
CA GLN A 190 0.95 -8.11 -16.61
C GLN A 190 -0.55 -8.02 -16.93
N HIS A 191 -1.38 -8.84 -16.29
CA HIS A 191 -2.84 -8.75 -16.42
C HIS A 191 -3.39 -7.40 -15.95
N ILE A 192 -2.87 -6.85 -14.85
CA ILE A 192 -3.27 -5.53 -14.34
C ILE A 192 -2.87 -4.44 -15.33
N VAL A 193 -1.65 -4.46 -15.87
CA VAL A 193 -1.16 -3.51 -16.88
C VAL A 193 -2.01 -3.57 -18.14
N SER A 194 -2.24 -4.77 -18.70
CA SER A 194 -3.06 -4.96 -19.91
C SER A 194 -4.50 -4.50 -19.71
N ARG A 195 -5.09 -4.74 -18.53
CA ARG A 195 -6.41 -4.22 -18.17
C ARG A 195 -6.42 -2.70 -18.08
N SER A 196 -5.43 -2.13 -17.41
CA SER A 196 -5.30 -0.67 -17.28
C SER A 196 -5.08 0.01 -18.63
N ALA A 197 -4.25 -0.56 -19.51
CA ALA A 197 -4.04 -0.07 -20.87
C ALA A 197 -5.35 -0.05 -21.67
N ARG A 198 -6.14 -1.11 -21.61
CA ARG A 198 -7.48 -1.17 -22.26
C ARG A 198 -8.43 -0.11 -21.73
N HIS A 199 -8.47 0.11 -20.41
CA HIS A 199 -9.29 1.18 -19.82
C HIS A 199 -8.85 2.58 -20.23
N MET A 200 -7.58 2.77 -20.54
CA MET A 200 -7.04 4.02 -21.05
C MET A 200 -7.15 4.16 -22.58
N GLY A 201 -7.67 3.13 -23.28
CA GLY A 201 -7.76 3.12 -24.74
C GLY A 201 -6.40 2.97 -25.44
N LEU A 202 -5.40 2.38 -24.80
CA LEU A 202 -4.06 2.21 -25.34
C LEU A 202 -3.93 0.89 -26.11
N GLU A 203 -3.28 0.95 -27.27
CA GLU A 203 -2.83 -0.23 -27.99
C GLU A 203 -1.49 -0.71 -27.39
N MET A 204 -1.52 -1.88 -26.78
CA MET A 204 -0.37 -2.45 -26.08
C MET A 204 -0.25 -3.95 -26.35
N SER A 205 0.96 -4.38 -26.72
CA SER A 205 1.23 -5.82 -26.87
C SER A 205 1.38 -6.52 -25.50
N ASP A 206 1.19 -7.85 -25.50
CA ASP A 206 1.38 -8.65 -24.28
C ASP A 206 2.83 -8.58 -23.77
N GLU A 207 3.81 -8.51 -24.68
CA GLU A 207 5.23 -8.33 -24.35
C GLU A 207 5.53 -6.94 -23.78
N GLY A 208 4.85 -5.90 -24.29
CA GLY A 208 4.93 -4.54 -23.74
C GLY A 208 4.38 -4.48 -22.32
N ALA A 209 3.24 -5.13 -22.08
CA ALA A 209 2.65 -5.25 -20.75
C ALA A 209 3.55 -6.04 -19.80
N LEU A 210 4.21 -7.11 -20.28
CA LEU A 210 5.17 -7.89 -19.52
C LEU A 210 6.39 -7.07 -19.11
N GLU A 211 6.91 -6.24 -20.02
CA GLU A 211 8.07 -5.40 -19.73
C GLU A 211 7.76 -4.35 -18.65
N VAL A 212 6.59 -3.70 -18.71
CA VAL A 212 6.13 -2.81 -17.64
C VAL A 212 5.94 -3.56 -16.32
N ALA A 213 5.33 -4.76 -16.38
CA ALA A 213 5.07 -5.57 -15.18
C ALA A 213 6.38 -6.00 -14.47
N ARG A 214 7.40 -6.40 -15.22
CA ARG A 214 8.70 -6.79 -14.68
C ARG A 214 9.35 -5.68 -13.86
N ARG A 215 9.29 -4.44 -14.37
CA ARG A 215 9.92 -3.28 -13.74
C ARG A 215 9.02 -2.59 -12.69
N SER A 216 7.85 -3.17 -12.37
CA SER A 216 6.85 -2.56 -11.46
C SER A 216 7.04 -2.92 -9.98
N ARG A 217 8.15 -3.55 -9.60
CA ARG A 217 8.47 -3.88 -8.20
C ARG A 217 7.35 -4.62 -7.45
N GLY A 218 6.64 -5.49 -8.10
CA GLY A 218 5.56 -6.25 -7.46
C GLY A 218 4.35 -5.43 -7.03
N THR A 219 4.20 -4.16 -7.46
CA THR A 219 3.13 -3.29 -6.97
C THR A 219 2.26 -2.71 -8.08
N PRO A 220 0.92 -2.87 -8.00
CA PRO A 220 -0.01 -2.31 -8.98
C PRO A 220 0.07 -0.79 -9.13
N ARG A 221 0.35 -0.06 -8.04
CA ARG A 221 0.49 1.41 -8.08
C ARG A 221 1.66 1.83 -8.97
N ILE A 222 2.82 1.17 -8.82
CA ILE A 222 3.99 1.45 -9.66
C ILE A 222 3.71 1.02 -11.09
N ALA A 223 3.10 -0.15 -11.31
CA ALA A 223 2.73 -0.62 -12.65
C ALA A 223 1.88 0.40 -13.41
N ASN A 224 0.84 0.93 -12.78
CA ASN A 224 -0.02 1.95 -13.39
C ASN A 224 0.71 3.27 -13.62
N ARG A 225 1.62 3.67 -12.71
CA ARG A 225 2.44 4.88 -12.89
C ARG A 225 3.40 4.73 -14.05
N LEU A 226 4.11 3.61 -14.14
CA LEU A 226 5.01 3.33 -15.25
C LEU A 226 4.25 3.24 -16.57
N LEU A 227 3.08 2.59 -16.61
CA LEU A 227 2.24 2.52 -17.80
C LEU A 227 1.90 3.93 -18.34
N ARG A 228 1.53 4.87 -17.47
CA ARG A 228 1.26 6.26 -17.88
C ARG A 228 2.49 6.94 -18.49
N ARG A 229 3.67 6.74 -17.93
CA ARG A 229 4.91 7.31 -18.46
C ARG A 229 5.31 6.66 -19.79
N VAL A 230 5.13 5.35 -19.91
CA VAL A 230 5.34 4.62 -21.16
C VAL A 230 4.36 5.12 -22.26
N ARG A 231 3.09 5.35 -21.91
CA ARG A 231 2.10 5.98 -22.80
C ARG A 231 2.60 7.34 -23.30
N ASP A 232 2.96 8.25 -22.38
CA ASP A 232 3.42 9.59 -22.73
C ASP A 232 4.63 9.53 -23.69
N PHE A 233 5.54 8.58 -23.49
CA PHE A 233 6.68 8.35 -24.39
C PHE A 233 6.24 7.82 -25.77
N ALA A 234 5.34 6.82 -25.80
CA ALA A 234 4.84 6.23 -27.04
C ALA A 234 4.08 7.27 -27.89
N GLU A 235 3.24 8.11 -27.27
CA GLU A 235 2.49 9.17 -27.97
C GLU A 235 3.39 10.25 -28.56
N VAL A 236 4.50 10.59 -27.88
CA VAL A 236 5.37 11.71 -28.32
C VAL A 236 6.47 11.25 -29.28
N ARG A 237 6.98 10.03 -29.11
CA ARG A 237 8.15 9.54 -29.87
C ARG A 237 7.80 8.52 -30.93
N HIS A 238 6.62 7.94 -30.87
CA HIS A 238 6.14 6.88 -31.75
C HIS A 238 4.69 7.14 -32.19
N ASP A 239 4.00 6.11 -32.64
CA ASP A 239 2.61 6.14 -33.12
C ASP A 239 1.54 5.94 -32.01
N GLY A 240 1.97 5.84 -30.76
CA GLY A 240 1.10 5.57 -29.63
C GLY A 240 0.95 4.09 -29.29
N THR A 241 1.42 3.16 -30.14
CA THR A 241 1.41 1.72 -29.87
C THR A 241 2.56 1.34 -28.92
N ILE A 242 2.28 0.51 -27.92
CA ILE A 242 3.26 0.11 -26.91
C ILE A 242 3.69 -1.35 -27.14
N SER A 243 4.84 -1.51 -27.77
CA SER A 243 5.55 -2.79 -27.88
C SER A 243 6.53 -3.00 -26.73
N ALA A 244 7.15 -4.17 -26.62
CA ALA A 244 8.22 -4.43 -25.65
C ALA A 244 9.39 -3.46 -25.77
N ASP A 245 9.83 -3.19 -27.01
CA ASP A 245 10.96 -2.29 -27.28
C ASP A 245 10.64 -0.85 -26.88
N ILE A 246 9.43 -0.37 -27.19
CA ILE A 246 8.99 0.98 -26.80
C ILE A 246 8.87 1.09 -25.29
N ALA A 247 8.29 0.08 -24.64
CA ALA A 247 8.23 0.04 -23.18
C ALA A 247 9.63 0.05 -22.54
N ALA A 248 10.56 -0.75 -23.04
CA ALA A 248 11.93 -0.79 -22.54
C ALA A 248 12.64 0.57 -22.72
N GLN A 249 12.57 1.19 -23.91
CA GLN A 249 13.16 2.50 -24.17
C GLN A 249 12.60 3.58 -23.24
N ALA A 250 11.28 3.59 -23.03
CA ALA A 250 10.62 4.53 -22.12
C ALA A 250 11.11 4.35 -20.67
N LEU A 251 11.20 3.10 -20.20
CA LEU A 251 11.61 2.78 -18.83
C LEU A 251 13.10 3.06 -18.61
N ASP A 252 13.95 2.83 -19.62
CA ASP A 252 15.37 3.19 -19.59
C ASP A 252 15.56 4.71 -19.53
N MET A 253 14.78 5.48 -20.30
CA MET A 253 14.77 6.95 -20.21
C MET A 253 14.38 7.43 -18.80
N LEU A 254 13.52 6.72 -18.11
CA LEU A 254 13.11 7.01 -16.73
C LEU A 254 14.10 6.49 -15.69
N ASN A 255 15.24 5.94 -16.12
CA ASN A 255 16.24 5.32 -15.24
C ASN A 255 15.69 4.19 -14.35
N VAL A 256 14.69 3.45 -14.82
CA VAL A 256 14.19 2.23 -14.18
C VAL A 256 14.88 1.04 -14.85
N ASP A 257 15.68 0.30 -14.11
CA ASP A 257 16.44 -0.81 -14.65
C ASP A 257 15.62 -2.11 -14.82
N ALA A 258 16.26 -3.18 -15.28
CA ALA A 258 15.61 -4.47 -15.55
C ALA A 258 15.02 -5.14 -14.29
N GLU A 259 15.53 -4.85 -13.10
CA GLU A 259 15.01 -5.32 -11.81
C GLU A 259 13.92 -4.38 -11.25
N GLY A 260 13.62 -3.28 -11.96
CA GLY A 260 12.67 -2.27 -11.53
C GLY A 260 13.24 -1.27 -10.51
N PHE A 261 14.56 -1.21 -10.38
CA PHE A 261 15.18 -0.24 -9.47
C PHE A 261 15.23 1.14 -10.12
N ASP A 262 14.78 2.13 -9.36
CA ASP A 262 14.95 3.52 -9.71
C ASP A 262 16.26 4.09 -9.15
N TYR A 263 16.42 5.40 -9.30
CA TYR A 263 17.59 6.12 -8.79
C TYR A 263 17.78 5.92 -7.28
N MET A 264 16.69 5.91 -6.48
CA MET A 264 16.81 5.83 -5.02
C MET A 264 17.16 4.42 -4.54
N ASP A 265 16.64 3.38 -5.17
CA ASP A 265 17.02 1.99 -4.88
C ASP A 265 18.51 1.77 -5.13
N ARG A 266 18.98 2.21 -6.31
CA ARG A 266 20.40 2.09 -6.67
C ARG A 266 21.27 2.90 -5.73
N LYS A 267 20.86 4.13 -5.40
CA LYS A 267 21.59 5.00 -4.45
C LYS A 267 21.71 4.36 -3.07
N LEU A 268 20.65 3.72 -2.58
CA LEU A 268 20.63 3.00 -1.31
C LEU A 268 21.58 1.81 -1.33
N LEU A 269 21.46 0.94 -2.33
CA LEU A 269 22.32 -0.24 -2.45
C LEU A 269 23.78 0.14 -2.63
N LEU A 270 24.10 1.10 -3.50
CA LEU A 270 25.46 1.61 -3.69
C LEU A 270 26.01 2.29 -2.43
N ALA A 271 25.19 2.99 -1.65
CA ALA A 271 25.64 3.53 -0.38
C ALA A 271 26.06 2.43 0.60
N VAL A 272 25.30 1.34 0.69
CA VAL A 272 25.68 0.18 1.51
C VAL A 272 26.96 -0.45 0.99
N ILE A 273 27.12 -0.62 -0.31
CA ILE A 273 28.28 -1.24 -0.94
C ILE A 273 29.53 -0.37 -0.80
N ASP A 274 29.48 0.86 -1.31
CA ASP A 274 30.69 1.70 -1.48
C ASP A 274 31.07 2.44 -0.19
N LYS A 275 30.07 3.00 0.53
CA LYS A 275 30.35 3.81 1.71
C LYS A 275 30.50 3.00 3.00
N PHE A 276 29.81 1.84 3.06
CA PHE A 276 29.79 0.99 4.26
C PHE A 276 30.34 -0.42 4.00
N PHE A 277 31.05 -0.63 2.91
CA PHE A 277 31.76 -1.89 2.59
C PHE A 277 30.83 -3.13 2.63
N GLY A 278 29.58 -2.98 2.16
CA GLY A 278 28.56 -4.02 2.18
C GLY A 278 27.77 -4.12 3.48
N GLY A 279 28.13 -3.36 4.49
CA GLY A 279 27.45 -3.34 5.80
C GLY A 279 28.15 -4.22 6.85
N PRO A 280 27.54 -4.39 8.05
CA PRO A 280 26.22 -3.88 8.45
C PRO A 280 26.21 -2.38 8.77
N VAL A 281 25.20 -1.67 8.30
CA VAL A 281 25.02 -0.22 8.53
C VAL A 281 23.68 0.06 9.23
N GLY A 282 23.70 0.93 10.24
CA GLY A 282 22.48 1.40 10.93
C GLY A 282 21.62 2.28 10.02
N LEU A 283 20.31 2.25 10.26
CA LEU A 283 19.34 3.00 9.46
C LEU A 283 19.61 4.51 9.43
N ASP A 284 19.98 5.10 10.58
CA ASP A 284 20.25 6.53 10.67
C ASP A 284 21.45 6.97 9.81
N ASN A 285 22.50 6.16 9.81
CA ASN A 285 23.69 6.41 8.98
C ASN A 285 23.36 6.27 7.49
N LEU A 286 22.52 5.29 7.15
CA LEU A 286 22.09 5.07 5.77
C LEU A 286 21.19 6.22 5.30
N ALA A 287 20.23 6.65 6.11
CA ALA A 287 19.35 7.78 5.85
C ALA A 287 20.16 9.08 5.60
N ALA A 288 21.10 9.37 6.47
CA ALA A 288 22.00 10.51 6.30
C ALA A 288 22.87 10.39 5.04
N ALA A 289 23.37 9.17 4.73
CA ALA A 289 24.25 8.95 3.58
C ALA A 289 23.57 9.15 2.22
N ILE A 290 22.26 8.84 2.15
CA ILE A 290 21.48 8.98 0.91
C ILE A 290 20.59 10.24 0.90
N GLY A 291 20.51 10.98 2.02
CA GLY A 291 19.67 12.18 2.15
C GLY A 291 18.18 11.87 2.09
N GLU A 292 17.74 10.81 2.79
CA GLU A 292 16.35 10.36 2.80
C GLU A 292 15.86 10.15 4.24
N GLU A 293 14.55 10.18 4.43
CA GLU A 293 13.94 9.91 5.73
C GLU A 293 13.98 8.41 6.06
N ARG A 294 14.15 8.08 7.34
CA ARG A 294 14.16 6.69 7.83
C ARG A 294 12.91 5.93 7.43
N GLU A 295 11.74 6.55 7.58
CA GLU A 295 10.45 5.94 7.26
C GLU A 295 10.34 5.59 5.78
N THR A 296 10.85 6.46 4.89
CA THR A 296 10.89 6.17 3.44
C THR A 296 11.74 4.96 3.15
N ILE A 297 12.91 4.83 3.80
CA ILE A 297 13.76 3.66 3.62
C ILE A 297 13.05 2.39 4.11
N GLU A 298 12.50 2.39 5.34
CA GLU A 298 11.88 1.21 5.95
C GLU A 298 10.58 0.77 5.27
N ASP A 299 9.75 1.72 4.84
CA ASP A 299 8.41 1.41 4.35
C ASP A 299 8.33 1.28 2.83
N VAL A 300 9.23 1.96 2.08
CA VAL A 300 9.14 2.05 0.62
C VAL A 300 10.28 1.33 -0.09
N LEU A 301 11.53 1.56 0.33
CA LEU A 301 12.71 1.03 -0.38
C LEU A 301 13.06 -0.39 0.07
N GLU A 302 13.28 -0.60 1.36
CA GLU A 302 13.76 -1.87 1.92
C GLU A 302 12.85 -3.07 1.62
N PRO A 303 11.49 -2.98 1.74
CA PRO A 303 10.65 -4.17 1.64
C PRO A 303 10.84 -4.95 0.34
N TYR A 304 10.92 -4.24 -0.78
CA TYR A 304 11.14 -4.87 -2.07
C TYR A 304 12.57 -5.41 -2.22
N LEU A 305 13.57 -4.61 -1.83
CA LEU A 305 14.99 -5.01 -1.91
C LEU A 305 15.30 -6.24 -1.05
N ILE A 306 14.69 -6.33 0.14
CA ILE A 306 14.82 -7.49 1.03
C ILE A 306 14.15 -8.72 0.43
N GLN A 307 12.92 -8.58 -0.07
CA GLN A 307 12.20 -9.71 -0.66
C GLN A 307 12.88 -10.24 -1.91
N GLN A 308 13.45 -9.36 -2.74
CA GLN A 308 14.22 -9.75 -3.92
C GLN A 308 15.63 -10.24 -3.58
N GLY A 309 16.02 -10.23 -2.31
CA GLY A 309 17.31 -10.73 -1.85
C GLY A 309 18.50 -9.86 -2.23
N PHE A 310 18.32 -8.56 -2.41
CA PHE A 310 19.40 -7.59 -2.63
C PHE A 310 19.90 -6.98 -1.33
N LEU A 311 19.03 -6.85 -0.34
CA LEU A 311 19.35 -6.30 0.97
C LEU A 311 18.98 -7.30 2.05
N GLN A 312 19.75 -7.36 3.13
CA GLN A 312 19.49 -8.17 4.29
C GLN A 312 19.43 -7.29 5.54
N ARG A 313 18.40 -7.52 6.38
CA ARG A 313 18.28 -6.87 7.69
C ARG A 313 18.82 -7.80 8.77
N THR A 314 19.80 -7.32 9.53
CA THR A 314 20.43 -8.04 10.63
C THR A 314 20.26 -7.24 11.94
N PRO A 315 20.49 -7.85 13.12
CA PRO A 315 20.48 -7.11 14.38
C PRO A 315 21.47 -5.94 14.44
N ARG A 316 22.54 -5.98 13.64
CA ARG A 316 23.57 -4.92 13.56
C ARG A 316 23.24 -3.84 12.53
N GLY A 317 22.28 -4.08 11.64
CA GLY A 317 21.91 -3.15 10.57
C GLY A 317 21.67 -3.81 9.22
N ARG A 318 21.75 -3.03 8.16
CA ARG A 318 21.48 -3.44 6.77
C ARG A 318 22.78 -3.89 6.11
N MET A 319 22.68 -4.98 5.32
CA MET A 319 23.80 -5.54 4.58
C MET A 319 23.38 -5.78 3.13
N ALA A 320 24.28 -5.46 2.21
CA ALA A 320 24.15 -5.84 0.80
C ALA A 320 24.45 -7.34 0.64
N THR A 321 23.63 -8.03 -0.14
CA THR A 321 23.86 -9.44 -0.48
C THR A 321 24.77 -9.56 -1.69
N VAL A 322 25.28 -10.76 -1.95
CA VAL A 322 26.06 -11.06 -3.16
C VAL A 322 25.28 -10.68 -4.44
N ARG A 323 23.96 -10.83 -4.43
CA ARG A 323 23.10 -10.43 -5.55
C ARG A 323 23.17 -8.93 -5.82
N ALA A 324 23.22 -8.09 -4.78
CA ALA A 324 23.37 -6.64 -4.95
C ALA A 324 24.73 -6.26 -5.56
N TRP A 325 25.81 -6.88 -5.11
CA TRP A 325 27.14 -6.67 -5.69
C TRP A 325 27.18 -7.03 -7.18
N ASN A 326 26.67 -8.23 -7.51
CA ASN A 326 26.62 -8.72 -8.89
C ASN A 326 25.77 -7.84 -9.81
N HIS A 327 24.68 -7.27 -9.30
CA HIS A 327 23.80 -6.38 -10.05
C HIS A 327 24.55 -5.13 -10.56
N PHE A 328 25.48 -4.61 -9.77
CA PHE A 328 26.32 -3.48 -10.16
C PHE A 328 27.63 -3.88 -10.83
N GLY A 329 27.88 -5.16 -11.10
CA GLY A 329 29.12 -5.66 -11.68
C GLY A 329 30.34 -5.49 -10.75
N ILE A 330 30.11 -5.37 -9.45
CA ILE A 330 31.15 -5.19 -8.44
C ILE A 330 31.42 -6.55 -7.78
N THR A 331 32.71 -6.93 -7.66
CA THR A 331 33.06 -8.18 -7.00
C THR A 331 32.78 -8.09 -5.50
N PRO A 332 31.99 -9.01 -4.92
CA PRO A 332 31.73 -9.01 -3.48
C PRO A 332 33.03 -9.28 -2.72
N PRO A 333 33.22 -8.70 -1.51
CA PRO A 333 34.36 -9.03 -0.67
C PRO A 333 34.30 -10.52 -0.27
N GLU A 334 35.46 -11.14 -0.08
CA GLU A 334 35.51 -12.49 0.50
C GLU A 334 34.80 -12.48 1.86
N MET A 335 33.71 -13.24 1.97
CA MET A 335 33.01 -13.36 3.25
C MET A 335 33.87 -14.21 4.20
N PRO A 336 34.09 -13.76 5.45
CA PRO A 336 34.85 -14.51 6.44
C PRO A 336 34.17 -15.80 6.89
#